data_7fde6fc9faa7d006344ffe28fb3b9e9d
#
_entry.id   7fde6fc9faa7d006344ffe28fb3b9e9d
#
_cell.length_a   1.000
_cell.length_b   1.000
_cell.length_c   1.000
_cell.angle_alpha   90.00
_cell.angle_beta   90.00
_cell.angle_gamma   90.00
#
_symmetry.space_group_name_H-M   'P 1'
#
loop_
_entity.id
_entity.type
_entity.pdbx_description
1 polymer ?
#
loop_
_entity_poly.entity_id
_entity_poly.type
_entity_poly.pdbx_seq_one_letter_code
_entity_poly.pdbx_strand_id
1 'polypeptide(L)'
;AEIDYQRAQAIKYKATGKPLLWDFDDLLMWAEGDVTSPVFNKHKSGVHPPWEVIDGYKRRVRLPQREYLLCSRVTKMQATTNVWEKSTMTTEYDLPINGELSEGGDIPWAVLVESGQCDLMLIAYLGVDFQCKSERVYRLLDTTLTFHGVAKEGQTLEYDIQINTFAKTKGQVTMFFFEYNCYVDGKLLIEMRNGVAGFFTDQELADGKGVIWTGMDQKVRAKAFANQKDVSPYM
;
A
#
# COMPACT_ATOMS: atom_id res chain seq x y z
N ALA A 1 18.94 5.22 -10.72
CA ALA A 1 18.90 3.81 -11.21
C ALA A 1 17.46 3.29 -11.26
N GLU A 2 16.75 3.17 -10.12
CA GLU A 2 15.38 2.64 -10.07
C GLU A 2 14.38 3.46 -10.91
N ILE A 3 14.36 4.77 -10.74
CA ILE A 3 13.47 5.67 -11.48
C ILE A 3 13.70 5.56 -13.00
N ASP A 4 14.94 5.50 -13.45
CA ASP A 4 15.27 5.37 -14.88
C ASP A 4 14.83 4.02 -15.42
N TYR A 5 14.99 2.95 -14.64
CA TYR A 5 14.48 1.63 -14.97
C TYR A 5 12.96 1.66 -15.14
N GLN A 6 12.24 2.18 -14.17
CA GLN A 6 10.78 2.23 -14.19
C GLN A 6 10.25 3.08 -15.35
N ARG A 7 10.89 4.21 -15.66
CA ARG A 7 10.53 5.03 -16.83
C ARG A 7 10.78 4.28 -18.16
N ALA A 8 11.85 3.53 -18.25
CA ALA A 8 12.12 2.70 -19.43
C ALA A 8 11.06 1.59 -19.56
N GLN A 9 10.64 0.94 -18.48
CA GLN A 9 9.55 -0.03 -18.49
C GLN A 9 8.22 0.61 -18.88
N ALA A 10 7.92 1.81 -18.38
CA ALA A 10 6.70 2.54 -18.74
C ALA A 10 6.60 2.80 -20.26
N ILE A 11 7.71 3.16 -20.91
CA ILE A 11 7.76 3.33 -22.38
C ILE A 11 7.45 2.01 -23.09
N LYS A 12 8.09 0.90 -22.66
CA LYS A 12 7.85 -0.43 -23.23
C LYS A 12 6.39 -0.85 -23.04
N TYR A 13 5.83 -0.63 -21.85
CA TYR A 13 4.44 -0.99 -21.55
C TYR A 13 3.45 -0.22 -22.44
N LYS A 14 3.62 1.10 -22.60
CA LYS A 14 2.78 1.92 -23.48
C LYS A 14 2.79 1.42 -24.91
N ALA A 15 3.93 0.93 -25.41
CA ALA A 15 4.04 0.35 -26.75
C ALA A 15 3.23 -0.94 -26.94
N THR A 16 2.82 -1.62 -25.86
CA THR A 16 1.98 -2.84 -25.94
C THR A 16 0.52 -2.55 -26.24
N GLY A 17 0.05 -1.31 -26.06
CA GLY A 17 -1.36 -0.92 -26.18
C GLY A 17 -2.26 -1.51 -25.08
N LYS A 18 -1.72 -2.13 -24.04
CA LYS A 18 -2.50 -2.64 -22.91
C LYS A 18 -3.13 -1.50 -22.10
N PRO A 19 -4.21 -1.75 -21.36
CA PRO A 19 -4.84 -0.74 -20.49
C PRO A 19 -3.83 -0.14 -19.49
N LEU A 20 -3.86 1.19 -19.39
CA LEU A 20 -3.00 1.95 -18.48
C LEU A 20 -3.78 3.15 -17.98
N LEU A 21 -3.99 3.22 -16.66
CA LEU A 21 -4.66 4.36 -16.02
C LEU A 21 -3.63 5.38 -15.53
N TRP A 22 -2.67 4.94 -14.75
CA TRP A 22 -1.55 5.75 -14.24
C TRP A 22 -0.23 5.08 -14.56
N ASP A 23 0.67 5.83 -15.16
CA ASP A 23 2.05 5.40 -15.40
C ASP A 23 2.97 5.76 -14.22
N PHE A 24 4.25 5.43 -14.33
CA PHE A 24 5.21 5.65 -13.26
C PHE A 24 5.39 7.14 -12.91
N ASP A 25 5.34 8.03 -13.90
CA ASP A 25 5.44 9.48 -13.64
C ASP A 25 4.20 10.02 -12.92
N ASP A 26 3.00 9.49 -13.21
CA ASP A 26 1.80 9.78 -12.43
C ASP A 26 1.94 9.33 -10.97
N LEU A 27 2.53 8.14 -10.74
CA LEU A 27 2.77 7.63 -9.39
C LEU A 27 3.81 8.44 -8.63
N LEU A 28 4.86 8.93 -9.29
CA LEU A 28 5.80 9.87 -8.69
C LEU A 28 5.12 11.18 -8.26
N MET A 29 4.23 11.72 -9.09
CA MET A 29 3.44 12.91 -8.71
C MET A 29 2.55 12.62 -7.52
N TRP A 30 1.95 11.43 -7.46
CA TRP A 30 1.13 11.02 -6.32
C TRP A 30 1.97 10.86 -5.04
N ALA A 31 3.18 10.31 -5.15
CA ALA A 31 4.08 10.11 -4.01
C ALA A 31 4.70 11.43 -3.51
N GLU A 32 5.18 12.31 -4.38
CA GLU A 32 6.02 13.46 -4.04
C GLU A 32 5.45 14.82 -4.47
N GLY A 33 4.64 14.86 -5.53
CA GLY A 33 4.14 16.08 -6.16
C GLY A 33 2.69 16.42 -5.82
N ASP A 34 2.07 17.19 -6.71
CA ASP A 34 0.66 17.55 -6.65
C ASP A 34 -0.18 16.47 -7.31
N VAL A 35 -1.09 15.86 -6.56
CA VAL A 35 -1.92 14.75 -7.06
C VAL A 35 -3.01 15.21 -8.02
N THR A 36 -3.42 16.47 -7.94
CA THR A 36 -4.59 16.99 -8.64
C THR A 36 -4.39 17.11 -10.12
N SER A 37 -3.24 17.60 -10.57
CA SER A 37 -3.09 17.98 -11.96
C SER A 37 -3.02 16.78 -12.91
N PRO A 38 -2.05 15.86 -12.80
CA PRO A 38 -1.99 14.73 -13.73
C PRO A 38 -2.76 13.49 -13.28
N VAL A 39 -2.87 13.23 -11.96
CA VAL A 39 -3.28 11.91 -11.46
C VAL A 39 -4.79 11.77 -11.37
N PHE A 40 -5.44 12.44 -10.43
CA PHE A 40 -6.88 12.24 -10.24
C PHE A 40 -7.74 12.89 -11.33
N ASN A 41 -7.23 13.91 -12.00
CA ASN A 41 -7.97 14.54 -13.09
C ASN A 41 -8.04 13.71 -14.38
N LYS A 42 -7.14 12.76 -14.59
CA LYS A 42 -7.19 11.85 -15.76
C LYS A 42 -8.42 10.93 -15.75
N HIS A 43 -8.86 10.53 -14.57
CA HIS A 43 -9.89 9.49 -14.40
C HIS A 43 -11.02 9.97 -13.49
N LYS A 44 -11.71 11.04 -13.92
CA LYS A 44 -12.86 11.59 -13.19
C LYS A 44 -14.06 10.65 -13.31
N SER A 45 -14.54 10.15 -12.19
CA SER A 45 -15.82 9.46 -12.08
C SER A 45 -16.69 10.11 -11.00
N GLY A 46 -17.86 10.60 -11.38
CA GLY A 46 -18.82 11.20 -10.44
C GLY A 46 -18.62 12.69 -10.18
N VAL A 47 -19.32 13.22 -9.16
CA VAL A 47 -19.20 14.61 -8.69
C VAL A 47 -18.06 14.67 -7.69
N HIS A 48 -17.03 15.42 -8.03
CA HIS A 48 -15.84 15.54 -7.18
C HIS A 48 -15.87 16.84 -6.39
N PRO A 49 -15.47 16.82 -5.10
CA PRO A 49 -14.93 18.03 -4.47
C PRO A 49 -13.70 18.51 -5.25
N PRO A 50 -13.33 19.79 -5.16
CA PRO A 50 -12.13 20.29 -5.82
C PRO A 50 -10.87 19.61 -5.23
N TRP A 51 -10.25 18.72 -6.01
CA TRP A 51 -9.07 17.96 -5.60
C TRP A 51 -7.88 18.85 -5.22
N GLU A 52 -7.82 20.07 -5.77
CA GLU A 52 -6.79 21.07 -5.50
C GLU A 52 -6.64 21.39 -4.01
N VAL A 53 -7.71 21.21 -3.24
CA VAL A 53 -7.69 21.43 -1.79
C VAL A 53 -6.75 20.47 -1.08
N ILE A 54 -6.65 19.22 -1.59
CA ILE A 54 -5.79 18.19 -1.00
C ILE A 54 -4.31 18.55 -1.12
N ASP A 55 -3.90 19.17 -2.22
CA ASP A 55 -2.50 19.56 -2.41
C ASP A 55 -2.03 20.62 -1.42
N GLY A 56 -2.97 21.41 -0.88
CA GLY A 56 -2.72 22.36 0.20
C GLY A 56 -2.64 21.74 1.60
N TYR A 57 -2.96 20.48 1.77
CA TYR A 57 -2.95 19.84 3.08
C TYR A 57 -1.52 19.49 3.54
N LYS A 58 -1.21 19.80 4.79
CA LYS A 58 0.08 19.44 5.42
C LYS A 58 0.31 17.92 5.44
N ARG A 59 -0.75 17.15 5.61
CA ARG A 59 -0.74 15.68 5.60
C ARG A 59 -1.81 15.18 4.67
N ARG A 60 -1.47 14.21 3.87
CA ARG A 60 -2.39 13.47 3.02
C ARG A 60 -1.88 12.04 2.84
N VAL A 61 -2.73 11.13 2.42
CA VAL A 61 -2.35 9.78 2.08
C VAL A 61 -1.44 9.80 0.85
N ARG A 62 -0.26 9.21 0.96
CA ARG A 62 0.75 9.13 -0.12
C ARG A 62 1.41 7.75 -0.12
N LEU A 63 1.88 7.33 -1.28
CA LEU A 63 2.84 6.24 -1.38
C LEU A 63 4.22 6.67 -0.84
N PRO A 64 5.07 5.72 -0.49
CA PRO A 64 6.48 6.00 -0.23
C PRO A 64 7.15 6.67 -1.43
N GLN A 65 8.24 7.39 -1.16
CA GLN A 65 8.92 8.19 -2.17
C GLN A 65 10.05 7.40 -2.84
N ARG A 66 10.36 7.78 -4.09
CA ARG A 66 11.54 7.40 -4.87
C ARG A 66 11.83 5.90 -4.85
N GLU A 67 12.97 5.53 -4.28
CA GLU A 67 13.50 4.15 -4.29
C GLU A 67 12.59 3.16 -3.56
N TYR A 68 11.66 3.66 -2.74
CA TYR A 68 10.65 2.88 -2.06
C TYR A 68 9.25 2.97 -2.68
N LEU A 69 9.15 3.56 -3.87
CA LEU A 69 7.93 3.55 -4.68
C LEU A 69 7.84 2.21 -5.45
N LEU A 70 7.38 1.18 -4.76
CA LEU A 70 7.34 -0.20 -5.24
C LEU A 70 6.09 -0.47 -6.10
N CYS A 71 5.83 0.40 -7.06
CA CYS A 71 4.73 0.29 -8.00
C CYS A 71 5.13 0.94 -9.32
N SER A 72 4.91 0.26 -10.44
CA SER A 72 5.25 0.76 -11.77
C SER A 72 4.08 1.43 -12.47
N ARG A 73 2.84 0.95 -12.21
CA ARG A 73 1.63 1.44 -12.87
C ARG A 73 0.35 0.94 -12.23
N VAL A 74 -0.73 1.63 -12.52
CA VAL A 74 -2.11 1.19 -12.27
C VAL A 74 -2.76 0.87 -13.62
N THR A 75 -3.28 -0.34 -13.76
CA THR A 75 -3.85 -0.84 -15.03
C THR A 75 -5.37 -0.83 -15.06
N LYS A 76 -6.00 -1.05 -13.89
CA LYS A 76 -7.46 -1.09 -13.75
C LYS A 76 -7.89 -0.48 -12.43
N MET A 77 -9.08 0.09 -12.40
CA MET A 77 -9.72 0.57 -11.18
C MET A 77 -11.23 0.58 -11.34
N GLN A 78 -11.93 0.10 -10.30
CA GLN A 78 -13.38 0.19 -10.15
C GLN A 78 -13.66 0.85 -8.81
N ALA A 79 -13.76 2.17 -8.84
CA ALA A 79 -13.99 3.00 -7.66
C ALA A 79 -14.69 4.30 -8.10
N THR A 80 -15.50 4.86 -7.22
CA THR A 80 -16.15 6.15 -7.44
C THR A 80 -15.89 7.04 -6.23
N THR A 81 -15.37 8.23 -6.45
CA THR A 81 -15.06 9.19 -5.38
C THR A 81 -16.30 9.50 -4.54
N ASN A 82 -16.12 9.53 -3.22
CA ASN A 82 -17.16 9.69 -2.20
C ASN A 82 -18.22 8.57 -2.13
N VAL A 83 -18.00 7.47 -2.83
CA VAL A 83 -18.83 6.26 -2.73
C VAL A 83 -18.03 5.21 -1.93
N TRP A 84 -18.46 4.98 -0.69
CA TRP A 84 -17.78 4.11 0.26
C TRP A 84 -18.38 2.71 0.22
N GLU A 85 -18.10 2.02 -0.89
CA GLU A 85 -18.54 0.67 -1.20
C GLU A 85 -17.35 -0.16 -1.67
N LYS A 86 -17.57 -1.46 -1.89
CA LYS A 86 -16.54 -2.34 -2.44
C LYS A 86 -15.89 -1.73 -3.68
N SER A 87 -14.59 -1.59 -3.63
CA SER A 87 -13.78 -0.96 -4.68
C SER A 87 -12.56 -1.80 -4.99
N THR A 88 -12.10 -1.78 -6.24
CA THR A 88 -10.96 -2.57 -6.68
C THR A 88 -9.96 -1.75 -7.48
N MET A 89 -8.69 -2.18 -7.45
CA MET A 89 -7.60 -1.64 -8.25
C MET A 89 -6.62 -2.75 -8.61
N THR A 90 -6.10 -2.73 -9.83
CA THR A 90 -5.00 -3.60 -10.24
C THR A 90 -3.75 -2.76 -10.46
N THR A 91 -2.65 -3.12 -9.79
CA THR A 91 -1.35 -2.49 -9.94
C THR A 91 -0.31 -3.48 -10.43
N GLU A 92 0.72 -2.99 -11.07
CA GLU A 92 1.87 -3.80 -11.48
C GLU A 92 3.17 -3.17 -10.98
N TYR A 93 4.13 -4.00 -10.59
CA TYR A 93 5.49 -3.60 -10.26
C TYR A 93 6.50 -4.42 -11.05
N ASP A 94 7.25 -3.76 -11.92
CA ASP A 94 8.34 -4.37 -12.68
C ASP A 94 9.59 -4.43 -11.81
N LEU A 95 9.98 -5.62 -11.41
CA LEU A 95 11.13 -5.86 -10.54
C LEU A 95 12.43 -5.54 -11.26
N PRO A 96 13.26 -4.62 -10.76
CA PRO A 96 14.52 -4.27 -11.37
C PRO A 96 15.49 -5.44 -11.44
N ILE A 97 16.31 -5.46 -12.49
CA ILE A 97 17.44 -6.37 -12.60
C ILE A 97 18.65 -5.71 -11.91
N ASN A 98 19.32 -6.43 -11.03
CA ASN A 98 20.37 -5.92 -10.14
C ASN A 98 19.86 -4.75 -9.28
N GLY A 99 18.62 -4.84 -8.82
CA GLY A 99 17.99 -3.83 -7.95
C GLY A 99 18.58 -3.83 -6.53
N GLU A 100 18.57 -2.68 -5.88
CA GLU A 100 19.08 -2.54 -4.50
C GLU A 100 18.29 -3.35 -3.47
N LEU A 101 17.04 -3.72 -3.81
CA LEU A 101 16.14 -4.47 -2.93
C LEU A 101 16.11 -5.98 -3.23
N SER A 102 17.04 -6.49 -4.05
CA SER A 102 17.16 -7.93 -4.32
C SER A 102 18.34 -8.54 -3.57
N GLU A 103 18.25 -9.83 -3.31
CA GLU A 103 19.32 -10.62 -2.67
C GLU A 103 19.57 -11.90 -3.48
N GLY A 104 20.70 -11.96 -4.17
CA GLY A 104 21.07 -13.10 -5.01
C GLY A 104 20.10 -13.36 -6.17
N GLY A 105 19.40 -12.32 -6.65
CA GLY A 105 18.41 -12.41 -7.71
C GLY A 105 16.99 -12.75 -7.22
N ASP A 106 16.81 -13.03 -5.94
CA ASP A 106 15.51 -13.23 -5.31
C ASP A 106 15.02 -11.93 -4.66
N ILE A 107 13.71 -11.73 -4.63
CA ILE A 107 13.08 -10.55 -4.03
C ILE A 107 12.62 -10.90 -2.61
N PRO A 108 13.11 -10.18 -1.58
CA PRO A 108 12.69 -10.39 -0.20
C PRO A 108 11.18 -10.24 -0.02
N TRP A 109 10.61 -11.06 0.84
CA TRP A 109 9.16 -11.06 1.12
C TRP A 109 8.64 -9.67 1.56
N ALA A 110 9.45 -8.88 2.26
CA ALA A 110 9.07 -7.54 2.70
C ALA A 110 8.80 -6.60 1.51
N VAL A 111 9.59 -6.68 0.44
CA VAL A 111 9.37 -5.94 -0.81
C VAL A 111 8.09 -6.40 -1.48
N LEU A 112 7.84 -7.72 -1.53
CA LEU A 112 6.64 -8.28 -2.12
C LEU A 112 5.38 -7.84 -1.36
N VAL A 113 5.44 -7.76 -0.04
CA VAL A 113 4.30 -7.31 0.78
C VAL A 113 4.07 -5.82 0.61
N GLU A 114 5.13 -5.02 0.69
CA GLU A 114 5.04 -3.56 0.62
C GLU A 114 4.54 -3.08 -0.76
N SER A 115 4.95 -3.72 -1.85
CA SER A 115 4.46 -3.36 -3.19
C SER A 115 2.95 -3.61 -3.36
N GLY A 116 2.35 -4.46 -2.54
CA GLY A 116 0.90 -4.68 -2.46
C GLY A 116 0.13 -3.62 -1.67
N GLN A 117 0.80 -2.70 -0.96
CA GLN A 117 0.17 -1.66 -0.14
C GLN A 117 -0.37 -0.47 -0.94
N CYS A 118 -0.66 -0.68 -2.22
CA CYS A 118 -1.27 0.34 -3.08
C CYS A 118 -2.78 0.58 -2.80
N ASP A 119 -3.37 -0.13 -1.83
CA ASP A 119 -4.65 0.23 -1.22
C ASP A 119 -4.69 1.70 -0.75
N LEU A 120 -3.52 2.27 -0.41
CA LEU A 120 -3.35 3.70 -0.12
C LEU A 120 -3.81 4.61 -1.27
N MET A 121 -3.49 4.27 -2.51
CA MET A 121 -3.96 5.04 -3.67
C MET A 121 -5.47 4.88 -3.84
N LEU A 122 -5.99 3.68 -3.67
CA LEU A 122 -7.41 3.40 -3.81
C LEU A 122 -8.24 4.17 -2.76
N ILE A 123 -7.83 4.15 -1.48
CA ILE A 123 -8.52 4.88 -0.43
C ILE A 123 -8.40 6.41 -0.61
N ALA A 124 -7.26 6.89 -1.10
CA ALA A 124 -7.08 8.31 -1.43
C ALA A 124 -8.01 8.72 -2.59
N TYR A 125 -8.10 7.91 -3.65
CA TYR A 125 -9.01 8.14 -4.77
C TYR A 125 -10.49 8.13 -4.34
N LEU A 126 -10.85 7.33 -3.35
CA LEU A 126 -12.18 7.38 -2.73
C LEU A 126 -12.43 8.67 -1.95
N GLY A 127 -11.41 9.48 -1.69
CA GLY A 127 -11.55 10.81 -1.12
C GLY A 127 -11.39 10.90 0.39
N VAL A 128 -10.68 9.96 1.02
CA VAL A 128 -10.48 9.97 2.48
C VAL A 128 -9.80 11.25 2.97
N ASP A 129 -8.91 11.86 2.19
CA ASP A 129 -8.24 13.10 2.57
C ASP A 129 -9.19 14.28 2.73
N PHE A 130 -10.33 14.31 1.99
CA PHE A 130 -11.38 15.30 2.20
C PHE A 130 -12.05 15.20 3.57
N GLN A 131 -12.04 13.99 4.17
CA GLN A 131 -12.53 13.75 5.51
C GLN A 131 -11.47 14.01 6.57
N CYS A 132 -10.24 13.56 6.33
CA CYS A 132 -9.12 13.65 7.27
C CYS A 132 -8.57 15.08 7.42
N LYS A 133 -8.61 15.91 6.37
CA LYS A 133 -8.21 17.33 6.37
C LYS A 133 -6.89 17.63 7.10
N SER A 134 -5.85 16.84 6.84
CA SER A 134 -4.55 16.89 7.53
C SER A 134 -4.53 16.47 9.01
N GLU A 135 -5.65 16.12 9.59
CA GLU A 135 -5.75 15.84 11.03
C GLU A 135 -5.42 14.37 11.37
N ARG A 136 -5.48 13.48 10.38
CA ARG A 136 -5.31 12.05 10.59
C ARG A 136 -4.21 11.47 9.73
N VAL A 137 -3.55 10.44 10.22
CA VAL A 137 -2.54 9.65 9.50
C VAL A 137 -2.98 8.21 9.36
N TYR A 138 -2.59 7.60 8.25
CA TYR A 138 -2.83 6.20 7.96
C TYR A 138 -1.95 5.29 8.83
N ARG A 139 -2.51 4.17 9.27
CA ARG A 139 -1.77 3.05 9.88
C ARG A 139 -2.38 1.72 9.43
N LEU A 140 -1.53 0.81 8.97
CA LEU A 140 -1.86 -0.60 8.85
C LEU A 140 -1.93 -1.19 10.25
N LEU A 141 -2.97 -1.97 10.55
CA LEU A 141 -3.23 -2.50 11.88
C LEU A 141 -3.00 -4.00 11.97
N ASP A 142 -3.56 -4.75 11.02
CA ASP A 142 -3.49 -6.21 11.03
C ASP A 142 -3.64 -6.78 9.62
N THR A 143 -3.09 -7.97 9.40
CA THR A 143 -3.25 -8.73 8.16
C THR A 143 -2.82 -10.18 8.33
N THR A 144 -3.29 -11.03 7.44
CA THR A 144 -2.83 -12.41 7.27
C THR A 144 -2.22 -12.58 5.90
N LEU A 145 -1.00 -13.10 5.84
CA LEU A 145 -0.26 -13.34 4.60
C LEU A 145 -0.01 -14.83 4.39
N THR A 146 -0.25 -15.31 3.17
CA THR A 146 0.11 -16.63 2.72
C THR A 146 1.04 -16.53 1.52
N PHE A 147 2.22 -17.12 1.59
CA PHE A 147 3.21 -17.14 0.53
C PHE A 147 3.21 -18.47 -0.19
N HIS A 148 3.13 -18.46 -1.53
CA HIS A 148 3.13 -19.63 -2.39
C HIS A 148 4.44 -19.80 -3.16
N GLY A 149 5.34 -18.82 -3.08
CA GLY A 149 6.63 -18.84 -3.77
C GLY A 149 7.44 -17.57 -3.54
N VAL A 150 8.47 -17.40 -4.34
CA VAL A 150 9.34 -16.23 -4.36
C VAL A 150 9.33 -15.62 -5.76
N ALA A 151 9.50 -14.30 -5.83
CA ALA A 151 9.69 -13.59 -7.09
C ALA A 151 11.18 -13.33 -7.34
N LYS A 152 11.52 -13.14 -8.60
CA LYS A 152 12.88 -12.89 -9.04
C LYS A 152 12.98 -11.56 -9.78
N GLU A 153 14.17 -11.03 -9.82
CA GLU A 153 14.51 -9.87 -10.66
C GLU A 153 14.01 -10.05 -12.09
N GLY A 154 13.57 -8.95 -12.69
CA GLY A 154 13.05 -8.90 -14.07
C GLY A 154 11.66 -9.43 -14.27
N GLN A 155 11.01 -9.99 -13.23
CA GLN A 155 9.58 -10.36 -13.27
C GLN A 155 8.70 -9.15 -13.01
N THR A 156 7.42 -9.27 -13.37
CA THR A 156 6.38 -8.28 -13.03
C THR A 156 5.43 -8.88 -12.00
N LEU A 157 5.27 -8.19 -10.88
CA LEU A 157 4.26 -8.50 -9.88
C LEU A 157 2.94 -7.81 -10.30
N GLU A 158 1.85 -8.56 -10.34
CA GLU A 158 0.51 -8.03 -10.55
C GLU A 158 -0.30 -8.18 -9.26
N TYR A 159 -0.85 -7.08 -8.74
CA TYR A 159 -1.67 -7.07 -7.52
C TYR A 159 -3.10 -6.71 -7.86
N ASP A 160 -4.02 -7.63 -7.56
CA ASP A 160 -5.45 -7.37 -7.54
C ASP A 160 -5.86 -6.99 -6.11
N ILE A 161 -6.08 -5.70 -5.89
CA ILE A 161 -6.35 -5.10 -4.59
C ILE A 161 -7.85 -4.80 -4.48
N GLN A 162 -8.46 -5.13 -3.35
CA GLN A 162 -9.86 -4.90 -3.09
C GLN A 162 -10.09 -4.32 -1.69
N ILE A 163 -10.80 -3.21 -1.60
CA ILE A 163 -11.37 -2.72 -0.35
C ILE A 163 -12.79 -3.27 -0.25
N ASN A 164 -13.05 -4.02 0.82
CA ASN A 164 -14.30 -4.76 1.00
C ASN A 164 -15.37 -3.96 1.73
N THR A 165 -14.96 -3.25 2.79
CA THR A 165 -15.89 -2.52 3.67
C THR A 165 -15.18 -1.43 4.46
N PHE A 166 -15.99 -0.55 5.06
CA PHE A 166 -15.52 0.63 5.79
C PHE A 166 -16.19 0.71 7.15
N ALA A 167 -15.41 0.99 8.21
CA ALA A 167 -15.94 1.39 9.49
C ALA A 167 -16.01 2.92 9.55
N LYS A 168 -17.14 3.43 10.09
CA LYS A 168 -17.41 4.87 10.18
C LYS A 168 -17.68 5.28 11.61
N THR A 169 -17.11 6.40 12.02
CA THR A 169 -17.39 7.05 13.30
C THR A 169 -17.95 8.44 13.01
N LYS A 170 -19.13 8.76 13.56
CA LYS A 170 -19.83 10.03 13.28
C LYS A 170 -19.94 10.36 11.78
N GLY A 171 -20.18 9.33 10.95
CA GLY A 171 -20.34 9.46 9.50
C GLY A 171 -19.03 9.55 8.69
N GLN A 172 -17.87 9.64 9.34
CA GLN A 172 -16.56 9.65 8.68
C GLN A 172 -15.94 8.26 8.68
N VAL A 173 -15.28 7.87 7.59
CA VAL A 173 -14.50 6.64 7.51
C VAL A 173 -13.29 6.76 8.44
N THR A 174 -13.20 5.83 9.39
CA THR A 174 -12.09 5.74 10.35
C THR A 174 -11.23 4.52 10.13
N MET A 175 -11.78 3.46 9.55
CA MET A 175 -11.04 2.25 9.15
C MET A 175 -11.62 1.68 7.86
N PHE A 176 -10.81 0.88 7.18
CA PHE A 176 -11.25 0.08 6.04
C PHE A 176 -10.61 -1.31 6.08
N PHE A 177 -11.29 -2.26 5.43
CA PHE A 177 -10.90 -3.66 5.39
C PHE A 177 -10.61 -4.03 3.95
N PHE A 178 -9.46 -4.64 3.71
CA PHE A 178 -8.98 -4.89 2.37
C PHE A 178 -8.25 -6.22 2.25
N GLU A 179 -8.04 -6.64 1.03
CA GLU A 179 -7.31 -7.84 0.67
C GLU A 179 -6.64 -7.65 -0.68
N TYR A 180 -5.64 -8.46 -0.98
CA TYR A 180 -5.11 -8.56 -2.32
C TYR A 180 -4.62 -9.97 -2.65
N ASN A 181 -4.52 -10.24 -3.94
CA ASN A 181 -3.75 -11.32 -4.51
C ASN A 181 -2.58 -10.74 -5.31
N CYS A 182 -1.41 -11.34 -5.17
CA CYS A 182 -0.25 -11.05 -6.00
C CYS A 182 0.03 -12.20 -6.95
N TYR A 183 0.24 -11.91 -8.21
CA TYR A 183 0.54 -12.88 -9.24
C TYR A 183 1.86 -12.56 -9.93
N VAL A 184 2.55 -13.63 -10.37
CA VAL A 184 3.69 -13.57 -11.29
C VAL A 184 3.43 -14.55 -12.42
N ASP A 185 3.46 -14.07 -13.66
CA ASP A 185 3.16 -14.87 -14.87
C ASP A 185 1.82 -15.63 -14.75
N GLY A 186 0.81 -14.98 -14.16
CA GLY A 186 -0.52 -15.54 -13.93
C GLY A 186 -0.60 -16.59 -12.81
N LYS A 187 0.48 -16.87 -12.09
CA LYS A 187 0.51 -17.78 -10.94
C LYS A 187 0.42 -17.00 -9.64
N LEU A 188 -0.45 -17.44 -8.75
CA LEU A 188 -0.62 -16.86 -7.43
C LEU A 188 0.68 -17.00 -6.61
N LEU A 189 1.20 -15.88 -6.14
CA LEU A 189 2.42 -15.79 -5.35
C LEU A 189 2.14 -15.47 -3.89
N ILE A 190 1.25 -14.51 -3.63
CA ILE A 190 0.88 -14.08 -2.27
C ILE A 190 -0.62 -13.87 -2.20
N GLU A 191 -1.19 -14.28 -1.08
CA GLU A 191 -2.53 -13.90 -0.65
C GLU A 191 -2.43 -13.06 0.61
N MET A 192 -3.02 -11.86 0.58
CA MET A 192 -3.21 -11.02 1.75
C MET A 192 -4.70 -10.98 2.07
N ARG A 193 -5.03 -11.34 3.30
CA ARG A 193 -6.41 -11.41 3.79
C ARG A 193 -6.54 -10.71 5.13
N ASN A 194 -7.76 -10.33 5.47
CA ASN A 194 -8.07 -9.69 6.76
C ASN A 194 -7.27 -8.40 6.98
N GLY A 195 -6.88 -7.71 5.90
CA GLY A 195 -6.20 -6.44 6.00
C GLY A 195 -7.09 -5.39 6.67
N VAL A 196 -6.56 -4.74 7.69
CA VAL A 196 -7.24 -3.66 8.39
C VAL A 196 -6.32 -2.46 8.46
N ALA A 197 -6.82 -1.32 8.01
CA ALA A 197 -6.12 -0.05 8.13
C ALA A 197 -7.03 1.03 8.69
N GLY A 198 -6.44 2.02 9.34
CA GLY A 198 -7.19 3.09 9.99
C GLY A 198 -6.51 4.45 9.88
N PHE A 199 -7.29 5.47 10.22
CA PHE A 199 -6.88 6.87 10.21
C PHE A 199 -6.97 7.43 11.63
N PHE A 200 -5.85 7.92 12.17
CA PHE A 200 -5.69 8.32 13.56
C PHE A 200 -5.19 9.74 13.67
N THR A 201 -5.71 10.49 14.65
CA THR A 201 -5.13 11.76 15.05
C THR A 201 -3.84 11.54 15.84
N ASP A 202 -3.01 12.59 15.97
CA ASP A 202 -1.80 12.54 16.79
C ASP A 202 -2.15 12.22 18.25
N GLN A 203 -3.28 12.74 18.75
CA GLN A 203 -3.74 12.47 20.13
C GLN A 203 -4.12 11.00 20.31
N GLU A 204 -4.92 10.43 19.37
CA GLU A 204 -5.26 9.00 19.42
C GLU A 204 -4.03 8.10 19.40
N LEU A 205 -3.00 8.47 18.62
CA LEU A 205 -1.73 7.74 18.60
C LEU A 205 -0.92 7.91 19.90
N ALA A 206 -0.91 9.12 20.47
CA ALA A 206 -0.23 9.38 21.74
C ALA A 206 -0.89 8.67 22.92
N ASP A 207 -2.24 8.59 22.92
CA ASP A 207 -3.01 7.88 23.93
C ASP A 207 -2.96 6.35 23.73
N GLY A 208 -2.61 5.89 22.54
CA GLY A 208 -2.43 4.49 22.21
C GLY A 208 -1.23 3.92 22.94
N LYS A 209 -1.48 2.98 23.85
CA LYS A 209 -0.43 2.41 24.72
C LYS A 209 0.30 1.23 24.09
N GLY A 210 -0.01 0.90 22.83
CA GLY A 210 0.53 -0.27 22.14
C GLY A 210 0.14 -1.57 22.83
N VAL A 211 1.05 -2.55 22.83
CA VAL A 211 0.82 -3.83 23.52
C VAL A 211 0.94 -3.62 25.03
N ILE A 212 -0.18 -3.77 25.74
CA ILE A 212 -0.21 -3.69 27.20
C ILE A 212 -0.02 -5.09 27.77
N TRP A 213 1.14 -5.32 28.37
CA TRP A 213 1.41 -6.55 29.10
C TRP A 213 0.72 -6.52 30.45
N THR A 214 -0.25 -7.39 30.66
CA THR A 214 -0.87 -7.59 31.98
C THR A 214 0.14 -8.22 32.95
N GLY A 215 -0.14 -8.17 34.24
CA GLY A 215 0.68 -8.86 35.23
C GLY A 215 0.77 -10.38 35.00
N MET A 216 -0.27 -10.97 34.38
CA MET A 216 -0.26 -12.38 33.96
C MET A 216 0.69 -12.61 32.80
N ASP A 217 0.60 -11.76 31.74
CA ASP A 217 1.47 -11.86 30.57
C ASP A 217 2.94 -11.70 30.95
N GLN A 218 3.26 -10.78 31.84
CA GLN A 218 4.62 -10.59 32.36
C GLN A 218 5.15 -11.84 33.08
N LYS A 219 4.32 -12.51 33.86
CA LYS A 219 4.69 -13.76 34.55
C LYS A 219 4.91 -14.91 33.57
N VAL A 220 4.02 -15.06 32.57
CA VAL A 220 4.14 -16.07 31.53
C VAL A 220 5.43 -15.86 30.74
N ARG A 221 5.70 -14.62 30.33
CA ARG A 221 6.93 -14.26 29.61
C ARG A 221 8.19 -14.53 30.42
N ALA A 222 8.20 -14.10 31.69
CA ALA A 222 9.34 -14.36 32.58
C ALA A 222 9.62 -15.85 32.73
N LYS A 223 8.59 -16.68 32.86
CA LYS A 223 8.71 -18.13 32.92
C LYS A 223 9.22 -18.74 31.61
N ALA A 224 8.76 -18.22 30.46
CA ALA A 224 9.23 -18.66 29.16
C ALA A 224 10.73 -18.35 28.96
N PHE A 225 11.17 -17.15 29.32
CA PHE A 225 12.59 -16.77 29.26
C PHE A 225 13.46 -17.59 30.21
N ALA A 226 12.98 -17.88 31.42
CA ALA A 226 13.73 -18.71 32.37
C ALA A 226 13.96 -20.14 31.88
N ASN A 227 13.08 -20.64 30.99
CA ASN A 227 13.20 -21.97 30.39
C ASN A 227 13.88 -21.98 29.01
N GLN A 228 14.26 -20.81 28.49
CA GLN A 228 14.92 -20.69 27.20
C GLN A 228 16.38 -21.13 27.35
N LYS A 229 16.81 -22.11 26.54
CA LYS A 229 18.22 -22.49 26.47
C LYS A 229 19.02 -21.30 25.96
N ASP A 230 20.22 -21.13 26.53
CA ASP A 230 21.17 -20.15 26.05
C ASP A 230 21.51 -20.43 24.57
N VAL A 231 21.16 -19.48 23.69
CA VAL A 231 21.41 -19.55 22.25
C VAL A 231 22.61 -18.70 21.84
N SER A 232 23.31 -18.10 22.80
CA SER A 232 24.48 -17.25 22.56
C SER A 232 25.58 -17.87 21.68
N PRO A 233 25.78 -19.22 21.66
CA PRO A 233 26.75 -19.84 20.77
C PRO A 233 26.37 -19.77 19.27
N TYR A 234 25.15 -19.35 18.94
CA TYR A 234 24.62 -19.32 17.55
C TYR A 234 24.41 -17.90 17.01
N MET A 235 24.86 -16.87 17.73
CA MET A 235 24.87 -15.48 17.28
C MET A 235 26.26 -15.01 16.89
#